data_c6b667bcb166376295b640ff7e665d10
#
_entry.id   c6b667bcb166376295b640ff7e665d10
#
_cell.length_a   1.000
_cell.length_b   1.000
_cell.length_c   1.000
_cell.angle_alpha   90.00
_cell.angle_beta   90.00
_cell.angle_gamma   90.00
#
_symmetry.space_group_name_H-M   'P 1'
#
loop_
_entity.id
_entity.type
_entity.pdbx_description
1 polymer ?
#
loop_
_entity_poly.entity_id
_entity_poly.type
_entity_poly.pdbx_seq_one_letter_code
_entity_poly.pdbx_strand_id
1 'polypeptide(L)'
;MADRGSFVSGMQRRRDRPAADPLQLSGPRHRVIAVATFNRNESTMPAPETTPGAPCWIDLMTSDIAKAREFYGELFGWEFQTGDEEKYGGYTTARKNGKTVAGLMQKDAEQAGMPDMWSTYLRSDDATATAESVKASGGQVYMEPMDVPEQGRMAVFGDVSGAAIGVWQPREMRGYELVAEPGAAAWHELHTKDYDAAVKFYQNVFQWDTDVMSDTPDFRYTTLGAGNAAKAGIMDASGYLPAEVPSHWQVYFNVEDADASIGKAVALGATVLDGPADSPFGRLASLADPTGAVFKIIA
;
A
#
# COMPACT_ATOMS: atom_id res chain seq x y z
N MET A 1 62.00 15.70 58.55
CA MET A 1 62.22 14.24 58.54
C MET A 1 61.22 13.70 57.52
N ALA A 2 61.63 13.53 56.29
CA ALA A 2 62.19 12.35 55.63
C ALA A 2 61.17 11.17 55.78
N ASP A 3 60.62 10.63 54.77
CA ASP A 3 61.39 9.86 53.79
C ASP A 3 60.58 9.60 52.51
N ARG A 4 61.28 9.32 51.48
CA ARG A 4 60.97 9.04 50.10
C ARG A 4 60.57 7.55 49.92
N GLY A 5 59.79 7.28 48.89
CA GLY A 5 59.67 5.96 48.26
C GLY A 5 58.73 5.99 47.10
N SER A 6 59.16 6.37 45.98
CA SER A 6 59.58 5.70 44.73
C SER A 6 58.48 4.69 44.18
N PHE A 7 57.80 5.07 43.16
CA PHE A 7 57.76 4.56 41.79
C PHE A 7 57.52 3.07 41.54
N VAL A 8 56.49 2.73 40.83
CA VAL A 8 56.59 2.04 39.52
C VAL A 8 55.38 2.29 38.64
N SER A 9 55.66 2.74 37.45
CA SER A 9 54.85 2.89 36.26
C SER A 9 54.05 1.60 35.91
N GLY A 10 52.74 1.73 35.68
CA GLY A 10 51.89 0.73 35.06
C GLY A 10 51.08 1.38 33.95
N MET A 11 51.65 1.38 32.76
CA MET A 11 51.02 1.83 31.52
C MET A 11 49.97 0.83 31.14
N GLN A 12 48.72 1.10 31.50
CA GLN A 12 47.57 0.29 31.10
C GLN A 12 47.09 0.80 29.75
N ARG A 13 47.38 0.04 28.71
CA ARG A 13 46.86 0.19 27.34
C ARG A 13 45.36 0.23 27.38
N ARG A 14 44.77 1.35 26.96
CA ARG A 14 43.36 1.43 26.58
C ARG A 14 43.15 0.47 25.40
N ARG A 15 42.42 -0.58 25.64
CA ARG A 15 41.87 -1.41 24.56
C ARG A 15 40.78 -0.59 23.86
N ASP A 16 41.03 -0.27 22.59
CA ASP A 16 40.04 0.24 21.68
C ASP A 16 38.87 -0.72 21.65
N ARG A 17 37.69 -0.22 22.00
CA ARG A 17 36.44 -0.91 21.73
C ARG A 17 36.20 -0.76 20.24
N PRO A 18 35.89 -1.84 19.50
CA PRO A 18 35.40 -1.70 18.15
C PRO A 18 34.03 -0.99 18.17
N ALA A 19 33.82 -0.13 17.17
CA ALA A 19 32.59 0.54 16.90
C ALA A 19 31.47 -0.49 16.83
N ALA A 20 30.32 -0.19 17.46
CA ALA A 20 29.14 -1.02 17.41
C ALA A 20 28.67 -1.07 15.96
N ASP A 21 28.56 -2.29 15.42
CA ASP A 21 27.90 -2.58 14.16
C ASP A 21 26.44 -2.07 14.22
N PRO A 22 25.92 -1.48 13.13
CA PRO A 22 24.53 -1.13 13.06
C PRO A 22 23.69 -2.41 13.19
N LEU A 23 22.71 -2.36 14.09
CA LEU A 23 21.74 -3.39 14.43
C LEU A 23 21.29 -4.18 13.20
N GLN A 24 21.76 -5.41 13.07
CA GLN A 24 21.08 -6.43 12.30
C GLN A 24 19.73 -6.71 13.02
N LEU A 25 18.68 -6.13 12.51
CA LEU A 25 17.31 -6.53 12.84
C LEU A 25 17.05 -7.89 12.19
N SER A 26 17.48 -8.96 12.88
CA SER A 26 17.03 -10.32 12.59
C SER A 26 15.61 -10.47 13.18
N GLY A 27 14.63 -9.84 12.52
CA GLY A 27 13.21 -10.12 12.75
C GLY A 27 12.82 -11.44 12.08
N PRO A 28 11.75 -12.12 12.52
CA PRO A 28 11.28 -13.34 11.89
C PRO A 28 11.00 -13.08 10.42
N ARG A 29 11.47 -13.97 9.54
CA ARG A 29 11.27 -13.92 8.09
C ARG A 29 9.77 -13.85 7.81
N HIS A 30 9.29 -12.71 7.38
CA HIS A 30 7.89 -12.52 7.02
C HIS A 30 7.55 -13.45 5.87
N ARG A 31 6.69 -14.44 6.13
CA ARG A 31 6.05 -15.22 5.09
C ARG A 31 4.93 -14.35 4.53
N VAL A 32 5.25 -13.57 3.50
CA VAL A 32 4.23 -12.92 2.69
C VAL A 32 3.62 -13.99 1.79
N ILE A 33 2.34 -14.21 1.94
CA ILE A 33 1.60 -15.18 1.14
C ILE A 33 0.25 -14.57 0.80
N ALA A 34 -0.08 -14.60 -0.44
CA ALA A 34 -1.36 -14.49 -1.11
C ALA A 34 -1.47 -13.36 -2.13
N VAL A 35 -1.13 -13.69 -3.32
CA VAL A 35 -1.62 -13.02 -4.54
C VAL A 35 -2.20 -14.12 -5.42
N ALA A 36 -3.36 -13.87 -6.02
CA ALA A 36 -3.97 -14.82 -6.95
C ALA A 36 -2.98 -15.17 -8.07
N THR A 37 -2.87 -16.45 -8.40
CA THR A 37 -2.05 -16.94 -9.51
C THR A 37 -2.63 -16.43 -10.81
N PHE A 38 -2.03 -15.39 -11.38
CA PHE A 38 -2.36 -14.94 -12.72
C PHE A 38 -1.76 -15.89 -13.74
N ASN A 39 -2.62 -16.57 -14.50
CA ASN A 39 -2.19 -17.43 -15.59
C ASN A 39 -1.75 -16.54 -16.77
N ARG A 40 -0.44 -16.51 -17.09
CA ARG A 40 0.19 -15.61 -18.08
C ARG A 40 -0.19 -15.86 -19.54
N ASN A 41 -1.19 -16.67 -19.84
CA ASN A 41 -1.43 -17.17 -21.22
C ASN A 41 -2.70 -16.63 -21.92
N GLU A 42 -3.30 -15.51 -21.51
CA GLU A 42 -4.40 -14.93 -22.30
C GLU A 42 -4.12 -13.46 -22.65
N SER A 43 -3.74 -13.25 -23.89
CA SER A 43 -3.56 -11.95 -24.55
C SER A 43 -4.93 -11.35 -24.89
N THR A 44 -5.58 -10.74 -23.98
CA THR A 44 -6.62 -9.69 -23.98
C THR A 44 -7.42 -9.81 -22.69
N MET A 45 -6.88 -9.26 -21.61
CA MET A 45 -7.68 -9.11 -20.38
C MET A 45 -8.79 -8.09 -20.66
N PRO A 46 -10.07 -8.43 -20.43
CA PRO A 46 -11.13 -7.43 -20.45
C PRO A 46 -10.85 -6.35 -19.40
N ALA A 47 -11.39 -5.14 -19.65
CA ALA A 47 -11.32 -4.09 -18.64
C ALA A 47 -11.77 -4.64 -17.27
N PRO A 48 -11.09 -4.27 -16.16
CA PRO A 48 -11.39 -4.85 -14.86
C PRO A 48 -12.86 -4.69 -14.52
N GLU A 49 -13.56 -5.79 -14.28
CA GLU A 49 -14.92 -5.75 -13.79
C GLU A 49 -14.90 -5.28 -12.35
N THR A 50 -15.30 -4.04 -12.12
CA THR A 50 -15.39 -3.48 -10.78
C THR A 50 -16.73 -3.88 -10.15
N THR A 51 -16.76 -5.03 -9.47
CA THR A 51 -17.92 -5.42 -8.65
C THR A 51 -18.01 -4.56 -7.38
N PRO A 52 -19.20 -4.27 -6.85
CA PRO A 52 -19.32 -3.60 -5.55
C PRO A 52 -18.47 -4.27 -4.47
N GLY A 53 -17.81 -3.48 -3.64
CA GLY A 53 -16.89 -3.93 -2.60
C GLY A 53 -15.47 -4.26 -3.08
N ALA A 54 -15.24 -4.43 -4.39
CA ALA A 54 -13.90 -4.73 -4.90
C ALA A 54 -13.05 -3.44 -5.06
N PRO A 55 -11.71 -3.56 -4.98
CA PRO A 55 -10.81 -2.45 -5.35
C PRO A 55 -11.08 -2.00 -6.78
N CYS A 56 -11.21 -0.70 -6.98
CA CYS A 56 -11.52 -0.11 -8.29
C CYS A 56 -10.63 1.07 -8.65
N TRP A 57 -9.92 1.64 -7.68
CA TRP A 57 -9.04 2.77 -7.90
C TRP A 57 -7.95 2.85 -6.86
N ILE A 58 -6.85 3.49 -7.22
CA ILE A 58 -5.78 3.90 -6.31
C ILE A 58 -5.38 5.33 -6.61
N ASP A 59 -5.01 6.09 -5.58
CA ASP A 59 -4.31 7.34 -5.77
C ASP A 59 -3.17 7.55 -4.76
N LEU A 60 -2.21 8.34 -5.18
CA LEU A 60 -1.10 8.80 -4.37
C LEU A 60 -1.37 10.22 -3.88
N MET A 61 -1.41 10.39 -2.58
CA MET A 61 -1.30 11.69 -1.95
C MET A 61 0.18 11.96 -1.64
N THR A 62 0.75 13.02 -2.23
CA THR A 62 2.19 13.28 -2.15
C THR A 62 2.52 14.71 -1.82
N SER A 63 3.63 14.91 -1.12
CA SER A 63 4.21 16.23 -0.82
C SER A 63 4.94 16.86 -2.00
N ASP A 64 5.31 16.06 -3.03
CA ASP A 64 6.04 16.51 -4.22
C ASP A 64 5.56 15.75 -5.45
N ILE A 65 4.51 16.26 -6.08
CA ILE A 65 3.89 15.63 -7.26
C ILE A 65 4.84 15.59 -8.46
N ALA A 66 5.76 16.54 -8.57
CA ALA A 66 6.72 16.56 -9.68
C ALA A 66 7.71 15.39 -9.55
N LYS A 67 8.24 15.18 -8.35
CA LYS A 67 9.12 14.06 -8.03
C LYS A 67 8.42 12.72 -8.15
N ALA A 68 7.17 12.60 -7.69
CA ALA A 68 6.37 11.39 -7.85
C ALA A 68 6.13 11.05 -9.33
N ARG A 69 5.79 12.05 -10.16
CA ARG A 69 5.62 11.85 -11.61
C ARG A 69 6.90 11.39 -12.29
N GLU A 70 8.05 11.98 -11.96
CA GLU A 70 9.35 11.55 -12.47
C GLU A 70 9.63 10.09 -12.06
N PHE A 71 9.48 9.77 -10.79
CA PHE A 71 9.73 8.44 -10.26
C PHE A 71 8.86 7.35 -10.90
N TYR A 72 7.54 7.49 -10.84
CA TYR A 72 6.62 6.48 -11.37
C TYR A 72 6.59 6.47 -12.91
N GLY A 73 6.82 7.61 -13.55
CA GLY A 73 7.01 7.70 -15.00
C GLY A 73 8.21 6.88 -15.48
N GLU A 74 9.35 7.03 -14.82
CA GLU A 74 10.53 6.24 -15.12
C GLU A 74 10.33 4.78 -14.70
N LEU A 75 9.88 4.50 -13.46
CA LEU A 75 9.79 3.14 -12.94
C LEU A 75 8.84 2.27 -13.75
N PHE A 76 7.60 2.75 -13.96
CA PHE A 76 6.51 1.98 -14.55
C PHE A 76 6.19 2.36 -16.00
N GLY A 77 6.81 3.42 -16.54
CA GLY A 77 6.50 3.95 -17.87
C GLY A 77 5.14 4.63 -17.92
N TRP A 78 4.76 5.33 -16.84
CA TRP A 78 3.50 6.07 -16.79
C TRP A 78 3.60 7.41 -17.50
N GLU A 79 2.51 7.76 -18.18
CA GLU A 79 2.24 9.09 -18.73
C GLU A 79 1.23 9.79 -17.82
N PHE A 80 1.30 11.11 -17.70
CA PHE A 80 0.49 11.87 -16.77
C PHE A 80 -0.33 12.94 -17.46
N GLN A 81 -1.60 13.03 -17.09
CA GLN A 81 -2.52 14.07 -17.53
C GLN A 81 -3.04 14.80 -16.30
N THR A 82 -2.69 16.08 -16.16
CA THR A 82 -3.22 16.94 -15.09
C THR A 82 -4.60 17.45 -15.47
N GLY A 83 -5.56 17.29 -14.57
CA GLY A 83 -6.91 17.80 -14.73
C GLY A 83 -6.98 19.31 -14.53
N ASP A 84 -8.15 19.86 -14.81
CA ASP A 84 -8.44 21.28 -14.64
C ASP A 84 -8.30 21.69 -13.16
N GLU A 85 -7.60 22.81 -12.92
CA GLU A 85 -7.29 23.28 -11.55
C GLU A 85 -8.54 23.73 -10.81
N GLU A 86 -9.44 24.48 -11.49
CA GLU A 86 -10.65 25.01 -10.85
C GLU A 86 -11.68 23.90 -10.57
N LYS A 87 -11.75 22.90 -11.48
CA LYS A 87 -12.75 21.84 -11.42
C LYS A 87 -12.30 20.64 -10.57
N TYR A 88 -11.02 20.30 -10.63
CA TYR A 88 -10.47 19.06 -10.03
C TYR A 88 -9.25 19.30 -9.14
N GLY A 89 -8.92 20.56 -8.81
CA GLY A 89 -7.77 20.86 -7.95
C GLY A 89 -6.44 20.37 -8.49
N GLY A 90 -6.28 20.32 -9.82
CA GLY A 90 -5.04 19.85 -10.44
C GLY A 90 -4.79 18.34 -10.29
N TYR A 91 -5.81 17.54 -9.91
CA TYR A 91 -5.68 16.08 -9.82
C TYR A 91 -5.08 15.49 -11.09
N THR A 92 -4.07 14.67 -10.93
CA THR A 92 -3.32 14.10 -12.06
C THR A 92 -3.66 12.63 -12.25
N THR A 93 -4.05 12.26 -13.46
CA THR A 93 -4.29 10.87 -13.85
C THR A 93 -3.04 10.29 -14.47
N ALA A 94 -2.62 9.11 -13.97
CA ALA A 94 -1.56 8.30 -14.54
C ALA A 94 -2.14 7.32 -15.56
N ARG A 95 -1.46 7.17 -16.69
CA ARG A 95 -1.83 6.26 -17.77
C ARG A 95 -0.65 5.39 -18.16
N LYS A 96 -0.94 4.15 -18.52
CA LYS A 96 0.01 3.23 -19.15
C LYS A 96 -0.58 2.70 -20.43
N ASN A 97 0.14 2.83 -21.53
CA ASN A 97 -0.33 2.44 -22.87
C ASN A 97 -1.73 3.02 -23.20
N GLY A 98 -1.95 4.28 -22.82
CA GLY A 98 -3.21 4.99 -23.01
C GLY A 98 -4.35 4.59 -22.06
N LYS A 99 -4.16 3.58 -21.18
CA LYS A 99 -5.15 3.12 -20.20
C LYS A 99 -4.88 3.73 -18.83
N THR A 100 -5.93 4.12 -18.13
CA THR A 100 -5.86 4.75 -16.80
C THR A 100 -5.49 3.70 -15.75
N VAL A 101 -4.50 4.01 -14.91
CA VAL A 101 -3.97 3.06 -13.91
C VAL A 101 -3.99 3.58 -12.47
N ALA A 102 -3.88 4.88 -12.27
CA ALA A 102 -3.82 5.50 -10.93
C ALA A 102 -4.11 7.01 -11.00
N GLY A 103 -4.31 7.61 -9.84
CA GLY A 103 -4.33 9.05 -9.64
C GLY A 103 -3.18 9.55 -8.76
N LEU A 104 -2.88 10.82 -8.85
CA LEU A 104 -1.94 11.52 -7.99
C LEU A 104 -2.51 12.88 -7.60
N MET A 105 -2.35 13.24 -6.34
CA MET A 105 -2.72 14.56 -5.84
C MET A 105 -1.59 15.16 -4.99
N GLN A 106 -1.37 16.47 -5.18
CA GLN A 106 -0.48 17.23 -4.32
C GLN A 106 -1.16 17.46 -2.97
N LYS A 107 -0.46 17.20 -1.85
CA LYS A 107 -0.94 17.59 -0.52
C LYS A 107 -1.08 19.10 -0.43
N ASP A 108 -2.16 19.53 0.17
CA ASP A 108 -2.36 20.93 0.56
C ASP A 108 -1.74 21.24 1.94
N ALA A 109 -1.92 22.47 2.40
CA ALA A 109 -1.36 22.93 3.68
C ALA A 109 -1.98 22.20 4.89
N GLU A 110 -3.24 21.77 4.80
CA GLU A 110 -3.93 21.06 5.89
C GLU A 110 -3.43 19.62 5.99
N GLN A 111 -3.03 19.05 4.89
CA GLN A 111 -2.50 17.68 4.77
C GLN A 111 -0.98 17.59 5.00
N ALA A 112 -0.28 18.72 5.17
CA ALA A 112 1.18 18.76 5.27
C ALA A 112 1.77 17.88 6.39
N GLY A 113 1.01 17.61 7.46
CA GLY A 113 1.40 16.72 8.55
C GLY A 113 1.11 15.24 8.31
N MET A 114 0.40 14.88 7.24
CA MET A 114 0.10 13.49 6.89
C MET A 114 1.28 12.87 6.14
N PRO A 115 1.51 11.54 6.26
CA PRO A 115 2.49 10.87 5.42
C PRO A 115 2.08 10.92 3.94
N ASP A 116 3.06 10.80 3.05
CA ASP A 116 2.80 10.51 1.64
C ASP A 116 2.34 9.05 1.55
N MET A 117 1.26 8.79 0.84
CA MET A 117 0.63 7.46 0.90
C MET A 117 -0.19 7.12 -0.35
N TRP A 118 -0.20 5.84 -0.68
CA TRP A 118 -1.16 5.25 -1.60
C TRP A 118 -2.47 4.92 -0.88
N SER A 119 -3.58 5.32 -1.47
CA SER A 119 -4.93 4.98 -1.01
C SER A 119 -5.55 3.94 -1.94
N THR A 120 -6.22 2.95 -1.38
CA THR A 120 -7.08 2.01 -2.12
C THR A 120 -8.52 2.46 -2.01
N TYR A 121 -9.26 2.43 -3.13
CA TYR A 121 -10.69 2.71 -3.16
C TYR A 121 -11.46 1.46 -3.54
N LEU A 122 -12.46 1.14 -2.73
CA LEU A 122 -13.44 0.10 -3.03
C LEU A 122 -14.64 0.69 -3.76
N ARG A 123 -15.16 -0.04 -4.74
CA ARG A 123 -16.37 0.37 -5.44
C ARG A 123 -17.58 0.32 -4.53
N SER A 124 -18.42 1.34 -4.59
CA SER A 124 -19.73 1.38 -3.98
C SER A 124 -20.78 1.78 -5.02
N ASP A 125 -21.97 1.22 -4.92
CA ASP A 125 -23.11 1.65 -5.72
C ASP A 125 -23.84 2.84 -5.06
N ASP A 126 -23.66 3.05 -3.73
CA ASP A 126 -24.15 4.18 -2.97
C ASP A 126 -23.20 4.53 -1.83
N ALA A 127 -22.37 5.57 -2.03
CA ALA A 127 -21.40 6.03 -1.06
C ALA A 127 -22.04 6.54 0.25
N THR A 128 -23.27 7.07 0.18
CA THR A 128 -23.99 7.55 1.37
C THR A 128 -24.48 6.37 2.22
N ALA A 129 -25.09 5.36 1.60
CA ALA A 129 -25.48 4.15 2.31
C ALA A 129 -24.27 3.40 2.88
N THR A 130 -23.14 3.42 2.16
CA THR A 130 -21.87 2.85 2.66
C THR A 130 -21.39 3.61 3.91
N ALA A 131 -21.44 4.95 3.93
CA ALA A 131 -21.07 5.73 5.10
C ALA A 131 -21.92 5.40 6.34
N GLU A 132 -23.23 5.21 6.18
CA GLU A 132 -24.11 4.78 7.27
C GLU A 132 -23.74 3.36 7.75
N SER A 133 -23.46 2.45 6.82
CA SER A 133 -23.03 1.08 7.16
C SER A 133 -21.70 1.05 7.91
N VAL A 134 -20.75 1.91 7.52
CA VAL A 134 -19.46 2.11 8.23
C VAL A 134 -19.70 2.52 9.69
N LYS A 135 -20.53 3.56 9.91
CA LYS A 135 -20.87 4.04 11.26
C LYS A 135 -21.55 2.95 12.08
N ALA A 136 -22.50 2.23 11.49
CA ALA A 136 -23.21 1.13 12.15
C ALA A 136 -22.31 -0.07 12.48
N SER A 137 -21.22 -0.27 11.72
CA SER A 137 -20.27 -1.37 11.89
C SER A 137 -19.05 -1.00 12.74
N GLY A 138 -19.07 0.17 13.40
CA GLY A 138 -18.00 0.62 14.31
C GLY A 138 -16.80 1.27 13.63
N GLY A 139 -16.86 1.55 12.35
CA GLY A 139 -15.87 2.34 11.63
C GLY A 139 -16.07 3.84 11.81
N GLN A 140 -15.21 4.63 11.21
CA GLN A 140 -15.21 6.09 11.26
C GLN A 140 -15.34 6.68 9.87
N VAL A 141 -15.99 7.84 9.76
CA VAL A 141 -16.05 8.62 8.53
C VAL A 141 -15.01 9.74 8.64
N TYR A 142 -13.92 9.63 7.87
CA TYR A 142 -12.88 10.65 7.80
C TYR A 142 -13.24 11.75 6.81
N MET A 143 -13.88 11.38 5.70
CA MET A 143 -14.43 12.30 4.73
C MET A 143 -15.81 11.81 4.29
N GLU A 144 -16.83 12.66 4.51
CA GLU A 144 -18.21 12.36 4.09
C GLU A 144 -18.29 12.25 2.55
N PRO A 145 -19.27 11.50 2.03
CA PRO A 145 -19.46 11.35 0.59
C PRO A 145 -19.62 12.70 -0.11
N MET A 146 -18.70 13.00 -1.02
CA MET A 146 -18.69 14.22 -1.82
C MET A 146 -18.69 13.93 -3.31
N ASP A 147 -19.29 14.82 -4.09
CA ASP A 147 -19.30 14.72 -5.54
C ASP A 147 -17.97 15.19 -6.14
N VAL A 148 -17.42 14.36 -7.04
CA VAL A 148 -16.41 14.75 -8.00
C VAL A 148 -17.15 15.02 -9.31
N PRO A 149 -17.24 16.29 -9.77
CA PRO A 149 -18.10 16.66 -10.89
C PRO A 149 -17.98 15.74 -12.08
N GLU A 150 -19.11 15.20 -12.58
CA GLU A 150 -19.23 14.27 -13.70
C GLU A 150 -18.59 12.88 -13.44
N GLN A 151 -17.49 12.80 -12.69
CA GLN A 151 -16.68 11.60 -12.53
C GLN A 151 -17.33 10.56 -11.61
N GLY A 152 -17.85 10.99 -10.47
CA GLY A 152 -18.40 10.09 -9.46
C GLY A 152 -18.60 10.74 -8.10
N ARG A 153 -18.65 9.92 -7.06
CA ARG A 153 -18.63 10.36 -5.66
C ARG A 153 -17.56 9.59 -4.90
N MET A 154 -16.86 10.27 -4.04
CA MET A 154 -15.83 9.68 -3.19
C MET A 154 -16.14 9.87 -1.72
N ALA A 155 -15.61 9.00 -0.87
CA ALA A 155 -15.57 9.14 0.57
C ALA A 155 -14.31 8.47 1.11
N VAL A 156 -13.90 8.80 2.34
CA VAL A 156 -12.78 8.12 3.02
C VAL A 156 -13.25 7.70 4.41
N PHE A 157 -13.02 6.47 4.74
CA PHE A 157 -13.42 5.85 6.00
C PHE A 157 -12.22 5.26 6.73
N GLY A 158 -12.33 5.15 8.05
CA GLY A 158 -11.52 4.25 8.85
C GLY A 158 -12.30 2.99 9.15
N ASP A 159 -11.72 1.83 8.94
CA ASP A 159 -12.29 0.58 9.43
C ASP A 159 -12.18 0.46 10.96
N VAL A 160 -12.63 -0.65 11.51
CA VAL A 160 -12.60 -0.90 12.97
C VAL A 160 -11.18 -0.97 13.56
N SER A 161 -10.17 -1.21 12.72
CA SER A 161 -8.76 -1.21 13.12
C SER A 161 -8.07 0.14 12.90
N GLY A 162 -8.80 1.12 12.36
CA GLY A 162 -8.32 2.46 12.02
C GLY A 162 -7.65 2.57 10.66
N ALA A 163 -7.62 1.50 9.86
CA ALA A 163 -7.06 1.54 8.51
C ALA A 163 -7.95 2.39 7.60
N ALA A 164 -7.34 3.38 6.94
CA ALA A 164 -8.03 4.24 5.99
C ALA A 164 -8.34 3.47 4.69
N ILE A 165 -9.59 3.60 4.22
CA ILE A 165 -10.06 3.04 2.96
C ILE A 165 -10.91 4.05 2.21
N GLY A 166 -10.61 4.28 0.94
CA GLY A 166 -11.41 5.08 0.06
C GLY A 166 -12.63 4.31 -0.46
N VAL A 167 -13.67 5.04 -0.81
CA VAL A 167 -14.83 4.52 -1.52
C VAL A 167 -15.06 5.37 -2.76
N TRP A 168 -15.33 4.71 -3.87
CA TRP A 168 -15.66 5.32 -5.13
C TRP A 168 -17.02 4.82 -5.63
N GLN A 169 -17.95 5.75 -5.81
CA GLN A 169 -19.23 5.51 -6.50
C GLN A 169 -19.10 6.07 -7.93
N PRO A 170 -18.96 5.21 -8.94
CA PRO A 170 -18.63 5.64 -10.29
C PRO A 170 -19.79 6.32 -11.01
N ARG A 171 -19.46 7.34 -11.84
CA ARG A 171 -20.29 7.88 -12.91
C ARG A 171 -19.55 7.70 -14.24
N GLU A 172 -18.87 8.73 -14.75
CA GLU A 172 -18.05 8.62 -15.97
C GLU A 172 -16.75 7.86 -15.71
N MET A 173 -16.08 8.15 -14.60
CA MET A 173 -14.85 7.46 -14.19
C MET A 173 -15.20 6.16 -13.46
N ARG A 174 -14.98 5.02 -14.12
CA ARG A 174 -15.36 3.70 -13.61
C ARG A 174 -14.29 3.03 -12.73
N GLY A 175 -13.10 3.59 -12.68
CA GLY A 175 -11.93 3.03 -12.01
C GLY A 175 -10.77 2.87 -12.97
N TYR A 176 -9.79 2.06 -12.58
CA TYR A 176 -8.63 1.77 -13.44
C TYR A 176 -9.02 0.87 -14.63
N GLU A 177 -8.33 1.08 -15.75
CA GLU A 177 -8.58 0.36 -17.02
C GLU A 177 -7.55 -0.76 -17.26
N LEU A 178 -6.54 -0.87 -16.39
CA LEU A 178 -5.48 -1.85 -16.48
C LEU A 178 -5.17 -2.38 -15.08
N VAL A 179 -5.09 -3.70 -14.92
CA VAL A 179 -4.73 -4.39 -13.67
C VAL A 179 -3.81 -5.57 -13.98
N ALA A 180 -2.95 -5.90 -13.01
CA ALA A 180 -2.10 -7.09 -13.06
C ALA A 180 -1.16 -7.19 -14.27
N GLU A 181 -1.05 -6.15 -15.07
CA GLU A 181 0.00 -6.02 -16.10
C GLU A 181 1.19 -5.24 -15.53
N PRO A 182 2.42 -5.39 -16.08
CA PRO A 182 3.57 -4.66 -15.61
C PRO A 182 3.35 -3.14 -15.56
N GLY A 183 3.52 -2.56 -14.37
CA GLY A 183 3.26 -1.15 -14.09
C GLY A 183 1.80 -0.82 -13.74
N ALA A 184 0.95 -1.81 -13.46
CA ALA A 184 -0.40 -1.62 -12.94
C ALA A 184 -0.57 -2.28 -11.58
N ALA A 185 -1.61 -1.88 -10.83
CA ALA A 185 -1.95 -2.52 -9.57
C ALA A 185 -2.30 -4.00 -9.82
N ALA A 186 -1.74 -4.88 -8.99
CA ALA A 186 -1.96 -6.33 -9.07
C ALA A 186 -2.71 -6.86 -7.85
N TRP A 187 -2.53 -6.25 -6.70
CA TRP A 187 -3.14 -6.70 -5.46
C TRP A 187 -3.33 -5.56 -4.45
N HIS A 188 -4.30 -5.74 -3.57
CA HIS A 188 -4.61 -4.84 -2.47
C HIS A 188 -4.71 -5.66 -1.20
N GLU A 189 -3.99 -5.26 -0.16
CA GLU A 189 -3.90 -6.04 1.07
C GLU A 189 -4.04 -5.15 2.30
N LEU A 190 -4.99 -5.49 3.16
CA LEU A 190 -5.11 -4.89 4.48
C LEU A 190 -4.20 -5.63 5.46
N HIS A 191 -3.27 -4.93 6.06
CA HIS A 191 -2.50 -5.36 7.21
C HIS A 191 -3.20 -4.86 8.47
N THR A 192 -3.87 -5.74 9.19
CA THR A 192 -4.66 -5.35 10.37
C THR A 192 -4.14 -5.96 11.66
N LYS A 193 -4.26 -5.21 12.76
CA LYS A 193 -3.98 -5.71 14.11
C LYS A 193 -5.23 -6.31 14.78
N ASP A 194 -6.39 -6.18 14.16
CA ASP A 194 -7.66 -6.74 14.65
C ASP A 194 -8.35 -7.50 13.51
N TYR A 195 -7.80 -8.67 13.23
CA TYR A 195 -8.16 -9.48 12.08
C TYR A 195 -9.64 -9.87 12.04
N ASP A 196 -10.17 -10.42 13.16
CA ASP A 196 -11.54 -10.91 13.19
C ASP A 196 -12.57 -9.77 13.04
N ALA A 197 -12.30 -8.63 13.68
CA ALA A 197 -13.15 -7.45 13.54
C ALA A 197 -13.08 -6.85 12.14
N ALA A 198 -11.88 -6.80 11.54
CA ALA A 198 -11.71 -6.32 10.17
C ALA A 198 -12.45 -7.20 9.17
N VAL A 199 -12.32 -8.53 9.22
CA VAL A 199 -13.06 -9.44 8.33
C VAL A 199 -14.56 -9.20 8.42
N LYS A 200 -15.13 -9.12 9.64
CA LYS A 200 -16.55 -8.83 9.84
C LYS A 200 -16.96 -7.46 9.30
N PHE A 201 -16.10 -6.46 9.48
CA PHE A 201 -16.35 -5.12 8.98
C PHE A 201 -16.50 -5.11 7.46
N TYR A 202 -15.56 -5.71 6.72
CA TYR A 202 -15.62 -5.74 5.26
C TYR A 202 -16.77 -6.61 4.74
N GLN A 203 -17.13 -7.69 5.43
CA GLN A 203 -18.34 -8.47 5.14
C GLN A 203 -19.61 -7.64 5.31
N ASN A 204 -19.74 -6.90 6.40
CA ASN A 204 -20.95 -6.14 6.71
C ASN A 204 -21.11 -4.89 5.86
N VAL A 205 -20.01 -4.13 5.68
CA VAL A 205 -20.03 -2.83 5.00
C VAL A 205 -20.03 -2.98 3.49
N PHE A 206 -19.15 -3.86 2.98
CA PHE A 206 -18.90 -4.01 1.54
C PHE A 206 -19.43 -5.31 0.96
N GLN A 207 -20.17 -6.10 1.76
CA GLN A 207 -20.79 -7.38 1.35
C GLN A 207 -19.74 -8.36 0.81
N TRP A 208 -18.54 -8.40 1.40
CA TRP A 208 -17.51 -9.29 0.96
C TRP A 208 -17.92 -10.76 1.10
N ASP A 209 -17.88 -11.47 -0.02
CA ASP A 209 -17.88 -12.94 -0.02
C ASP A 209 -16.44 -13.39 0.19
N THR A 210 -16.16 -13.85 1.41
CA THR A 210 -14.79 -14.08 1.87
C THR A 210 -14.44 -15.57 1.80
N ASP A 211 -13.18 -15.85 1.42
CA ASP A 211 -12.58 -17.17 1.46
C ASP A 211 -11.39 -17.16 2.43
N VAL A 212 -11.38 -18.13 3.36
CA VAL A 212 -10.29 -18.25 4.35
C VAL A 212 -9.17 -19.06 3.72
N MET A 213 -8.11 -18.38 3.29
CA MET A 213 -6.94 -19.02 2.70
C MET A 213 -6.09 -19.74 3.74
N SER A 214 -5.94 -19.14 4.93
CA SER A 214 -5.20 -19.70 6.06
C SER A 214 -5.73 -19.17 7.39
N ASP A 215 -5.86 -20.05 8.38
CA ASP A 215 -6.21 -19.71 9.77
C ASP A 215 -5.34 -20.52 10.74
N THR A 216 -4.03 -20.27 10.69
CA THR A 216 -3.06 -20.88 11.59
C THR A 216 -2.52 -19.84 12.57
N PRO A 217 -1.97 -20.22 13.73
CA PRO A 217 -1.38 -19.27 14.69
C PRO A 217 -0.29 -18.39 14.10
N ASP A 218 0.43 -18.89 13.10
CA ASP A 218 1.55 -18.17 12.46
C ASP A 218 1.12 -17.35 11.25
N PHE A 219 -0.07 -17.62 10.68
CA PHE A 219 -0.52 -16.96 9.46
C PHE A 219 -2.04 -17.05 9.30
N ARG A 220 -2.73 -15.92 9.45
CA ARG A 220 -4.17 -15.77 9.21
C ARG A 220 -4.41 -14.86 8.03
N TYR A 221 -5.15 -15.35 7.04
CA TYR A 221 -5.37 -14.64 5.80
C TYR A 221 -6.73 -14.98 5.18
N THR A 222 -7.49 -13.95 4.85
CA THR A 222 -8.81 -14.06 4.22
C THR A 222 -8.83 -13.21 2.95
N THR A 223 -9.44 -13.71 1.88
CA THR A 223 -9.56 -12.99 0.61
C THR A 223 -10.99 -12.62 0.30
N LEU A 224 -11.18 -11.55 -0.48
CA LEU A 224 -12.41 -11.25 -1.20
C LEU A 224 -12.46 -12.14 -2.43
N GLY A 225 -13.35 -13.15 -2.41
CA GLY A 225 -13.42 -14.20 -3.41
C GLY A 225 -12.35 -15.27 -3.24
N ALA A 226 -12.50 -16.40 -3.93
CA ALA A 226 -11.67 -17.58 -3.81
C ALA A 226 -10.74 -17.78 -5.02
N GLY A 227 -9.55 -18.34 -4.80
CA GLY A 227 -8.61 -18.74 -5.85
C GLY A 227 -8.33 -17.62 -6.84
N ASN A 228 -8.44 -17.88 -8.14
CA ASN A 228 -8.18 -16.91 -9.20
C ASN A 228 -9.22 -15.78 -9.28
N ALA A 229 -10.35 -15.90 -8.59
CA ALA A 229 -11.34 -14.83 -8.50
C ALA A 229 -11.07 -13.87 -7.33
N ALA A 230 -10.08 -14.13 -6.49
CA ALA A 230 -9.70 -13.27 -5.39
C ALA A 230 -9.27 -11.88 -5.89
N LYS A 231 -9.71 -10.83 -5.20
CA LYS A 231 -9.50 -9.42 -5.62
C LYS A 231 -8.73 -8.59 -4.60
N ALA A 232 -8.76 -8.98 -3.33
CA ALA A 232 -8.07 -8.31 -2.24
C ALA A 232 -7.87 -9.28 -1.07
N GLY A 233 -7.00 -8.95 -0.14
CA GLY A 233 -6.73 -9.75 1.04
C GLY A 233 -6.78 -8.97 2.34
N ILE A 234 -7.06 -9.67 3.42
CA ILE A 234 -6.94 -9.20 4.80
C ILE A 234 -5.95 -10.12 5.51
N MET A 235 -4.86 -9.56 6.03
CA MET A 235 -3.81 -10.26 6.72
C MET A 235 -3.76 -9.87 8.19
N ASP A 236 -3.67 -10.87 9.08
CA ASP A 236 -3.36 -10.64 10.48
C ASP A 236 -1.91 -10.16 10.62
N ALA A 237 -1.76 -8.89 10.93
CA ALA A 237 -0.48 -8.23 11.11
C ALA A 237 -0.09 -8.05 12.59
N SER A 238 -0.91 -8.54 13.53
CA SER A 238 -0.72 -8.34 14.96
C SER A 238 0.60 -8.89 15.49
N GLY A 239 1.11 -9.95 14.87
CA GLY A 239 2.34 -10.64 15.27
C GLY A 239 3.64 -10.00 14.78
N TYR A 240 3.59 -9.08 13.78
CA TYR A 240 4.82 -8.54 13.18
C TYR A 240 4.80 -7.02 12.96
N LEU A 241 3.62 -6.40 12.88
CA LEU A 241 3.53 -4.96 12.66
C LEU A 241 3.91 -4.21 13.95
N PRO A 242 4.94 -3.33 13.94
CA PRO A 242 5.33 -2.56 15.11
C PRO A 242 4.16 -1.82 15.75
N ALA A 243 4.22 -1.58 17.07
CA ALA A 243 3.11 -0.96 17.80
C ALA A 243 2.75 0.43 17.27
N GLU A 244 3.75 1.19 16.83
CA GLU A 244 3.65 2.54 16.28
C GLU A 244 3.10 2.58 14.84
N VAL A 245 3.16 1.47 14.09
CA VAL A 245 2.62 1.39 12.73
C VAL A 245 1.15 0.99 12.81
N PRO A 246 0.22 1.84 12.35
CA PRO A 246 -1.21 1.50 12.38
C PRO A 246 -1.55 0.40 11.37
N SER A 247 -2.73 -0.20 11.54
CA SER A 247 -3.34 -1.00 10.47
C SER A 247 -3.49 -0.15 9.21
N HIS A 248 -3.21 -0.72 8.04
CA HIS A 248 -3.19 0.03 6.79
C HIS A 248 -3.36 -0.86 5.57
N TRP A 249 -3.81 -0.28 4.46
CA TRP A 249 -3.84 -0.91 3.15
C TRP A 249 -2.51 -0.77 2.44
N GLN A 250 -2.11 -1.84 1.73
CA GLN A 250 -0.94 -1.89 0.85
C GLN A 250 -1.39 -2.14 -0.59
N VAL A 251 -0.77 -1.44 -1.53
CA VAL A 251 -0.92 -1.67 -2.96
C VAL A 251 0.30 -2.39 -3.48
N TYR A 252 0.08 -3.42 -4.29
CA TYR A 252 1.13 -4.15 -5.00
C TYR A 252 1.06 -3.80 -6.48
N PHE A 253 2.17 -3.40 -7.06
CA PHE A 253 2.29 -3.19 -8.49
C PHE A 253 2.97 -4.40 -9.14
N ASN A 254 2.41 -4.87 -10.25
CA ASN A 254 3.05 -5.92 -11.04
C ASN A 254 4.28 -5.34 -11.77
N VAL A 255 5.33 -6.12 -11.85
CA VAL A 255 6.55 -5.83 -12.62
C VAL A 255 6.99 -7.08 -13.39
N GLU A 256 7.76 -6.91 -14.46
CA GLU A 256 8.27 -8.05 -15.23
C GLU A 256 9.38 -8.79 -14.48
N ASP A 257 10.23 -8.05 -13.78
CA ASP A 257 11.38 -8.55 -13.01
C ASP A 257 11.51 -7.71 -11.72
N ALA A 258 11.33 -8.37 -10.58
CA ALA A 258 11.38 -7.71 -9.28
C ALA A 258 12.78 -7.14 -8.97
N ASP A 259 13.84 -7.90 -9.22
CA ASP A 259 15.21 -7.47 -8.89
C ASP A 259 15.65 -6.29 -9.78
N ALA A 260 15.36 -6.35 -11.07
CA ALA A 260 15.62 -5.24 -11.98
C ALA A 260 14.82 -3.98 -11.61
N SER A 261 13.53 -4.17 -11.23
CA SER A 261 12.66 -3.06 -10.81
C SER A 261 13.11 -2.45 -9.49
N ILE A 262 13.58 -3.26 -8.51
CA ILE A 262 14.18 -2.76 -7.27
C ILE A 262 15.43 -1.93 -7.58
N GLY A 263 16.33 -2.46 -8.41
CA GLY A 263 17.54 -1.74 -8.80
C GLY A 263 17.23 -0.40 -9.46
N LYS A 264 16.24 -0.35 -10.35
CA LYS A 264 15.77 0.86 -10.99
C LYS A 264 15.14 1.85 -10.00
N ALA A 265 14.26 1.36 -9.11
CA ALA A 265 13.62 2.18 -8.09
C ALA A 265 14.65 2.83 -7.15
N VAL A 266 15.64 2.07 -6.69
CA VAL A 266 16.74 2.59 -5.84
C VAL A 266 17.55 3.64 -6.58
N ALA A 267 17.87 3.42 -7.86
CA ALA A 267 18.59 4.42 -8.67
C ALA A 267 17.78 5.72 -8.84
N LEU A 268 16.44 5.65 -8.78
CA LEU A 268 15.52 6.78 -8.82
C LEU A 268 15.24 7.38 -7.42
N GLY A 269 15.90 6.90 -6.37
CA GLY A 269 15.80 7.46 -5.02
C GLY A 269 14.83 6.74 -4.07
N ALA A 270 14.29 5.59 -4.43
CA ALA A 270 13.49 4.78 -3.52
C ALA A 270 14.33 4.11 -2.44
N THR A 271 13.70 3.79 -1.32
CA THR A 271 14.27 2.99 -0.23
C THR A 271 13.65 1.60 -0.23
N VAL A 272 14.46 0.55 -0.12
CA VAL A 272 13.97 -0.81 0.11
C VAL A 272 13.66 -0.96 1.59
N LEU A 273 12.42 -1.27 1.92
CA LEU A 273 11.95 -1.47 3.29
C LEU A 273 11.99 -2.94 3.69
N ASP A 274 11.65 -3.84 2.74
CA ASP A 274 11.67 -5.28 2.97
C ASP A 274 11.84 -6.04 1.64
N GLY A 275 12.51 -7.21 1.70
CA GLY A 275 12.76 -8.06 0.54
C GLY A 275 14.05 -7.73 -0.21
N PRO A 276 14.25 -8.28 -1.43
CA PRO A 276 13.30 -9.13 -2.16
C PRO A 276 13.15 -10.53 -1.53
N ALA A 277 11.95 -11.06 -1.58
CA ALA A 277 11.62 -12.39 -1.07
C ALA A 277 10.76 -13.18 -2.07
N ASP A 278 11.04 -14.48 -2.19
CA ASP A 278 10.22 -15.39 -2.99
C ASP A 278 9.00 -15.82 -2.21
N SER A 279 7.85 -15.81 -2.86
CA SER A 279 6.58 -16.29 -2.33
C SER A 279 5.93 -17.28 -3.31
N PRO A 280 4.90 -18.04 -2.91
CA PRO A 280 4.14 -18.89 -3.84
C PRO A 280 3.50 -18.12 -5.00
N PHE A 281 3.41 -16.80 -4.89
CA PHE A 281 2.72 -15.92 -5.84
C PHE A 281 3.67 -15.07 -6.69
N GLY A 282 4.96 -15.16 -6.44
CA GLY A 282 5.99 -14.43 -7.14
C GLY A 282 7.04 -13.85 -6.20
N ARG A 283 8.02 -13.17 -6.79
CA ARG A 283 9.08 -12.46 -6.07
C ARG A 283 8.64 -11.04 -5.78
N LEU A 284 8.70 -10.63 -4.52
CA LEU A 284 8.15 -9.37 -4.06
C LEU A 284 9.12 -8.58 -3.18
N ALA A 285 8.89 -7.27 -3.11
CA ALA A 285 9.56 -6.36 -2.19
C ALA A 285 8.64 -5.22 -1.76
N SER A 286 8.93 -4.64 -0.59
CA SER A 286 8.32 -3.42 -0.09
C SER A 286 9.28 -2.26 -0.25
N LEU A 287 8.82 -1.18 -0.84
CA LEU A 287 9.60 0.01 -1.18
C LEU A 287 8.91 1.26 -0.63
N ALA A 288 9.69 2.29 -0.35
CA ALA A 288 9.19 3.66 -0.22
C ALA A 288 9.72 4.48 -1.40
N ASP A 289 8.84 5.24 -2.05
CA ASP A 289 9.24 6.15 -3.12
C ASP A 289 10.08 7.33 -2.56
N PRO A 290 10.62 8.23 -3.41
CA PRO A 290 11.46 9.33 -2.95
C PRO A 290 10.74 10.37 -2.06
N THR A 291 9.41 10.30 -1.94
CA THR A 291 8.61 11.14 -1.05
C THR A 291 8.21 10.42 0.23
N GLY A 292 8.46 9.12 0.31
CA GLY A 292 8.20 8.27 1.46
C GLY A 292 6.92 7.43 1.36
N ALA A 293 6.18 7.51 0.25
CA ALA A 293 4.98 6.69 0.05
C ALA A 293 5.37 5.21 -0.13
N VAL A 294 4.78 4.36 0.72
CA VAL A 294 5.07 2.92 0.71
C VAL A 294 4.21 2.20 -0.32
N PHE A 295 4.84 1.33 -1.09
CA PHE A 295 4.18 0.42 -2.04
C PHE A 295 4.94 -0.90 -2.13
N LYS A 296 4.29 -1.90 -2.69
CA LYS A 296 4.95 -3.19 -2.96
C LYS A 296 5.03 -3.45 -4.46
N ILE A 297 6.02 -4.24 -4.86
CA ILE A 297 6.12 -4.78 -6.21
C ILE A 297 6.09 -6.30 -6.16
N ILE A 298 5.61 -6.92 -7.25
CA ILE A 298 5.54 -8.37 -7.42
C ILE A 298 5.79 -8.73 -8.87
N ALA A 299 6.57 -9.82 -9.12
CA ALA A 299 6.89 -10.36 -10.43
C ALA A 299 6.56 -11.86 -10.52
#